data_e7775a3a5c8ab71edba25c17b018dd9e
#
_entry.id   e7775a3a5c8ab71edba25c17b018dd9e
#
_cell.length_a   1.000
_cell.length_b   1.000
_cell.length_c   1.000
_cell.angle_alpha   90.00
_cell.angle_beta   90.00
_cell.angle_gamma   90.00
#
_symmetry.space_group_name_H-M   'P 1'
#
loop_
_entity.id
_entity.type
_entity.pdbx_description
1 polymer ?
#
loop_
_entity_poly.entity_id
_entity_poly.type
_entity_poly.pdbx_seq_one_letter_code
_entity_poly.pdbx_strand_id
1 'polypeptide(L)'
;MACTSCSTSDGGSPKGCKNNGTCGTDSCNKLTVFDWLSNMSLPNGEAAFDCVEVRFKNGRKEFYRNTEKLTLSMGDIVATVASPGHDIGIVTLTGELVRIQMKKKGVNPNSNEVAKIYRKASQKDIDIWSVARDREEPMKVRARELAIAQKLEMKISDIEFQGDGSKATF
;
A
#
# COMPACT_ATOMS: atom_id res chain seq x y z
N MET A 1 12.24 6.46 -15.67
CA MET A 1 12.55 5.47 -16.73
C MET A 1 11.27 4.71 -17.03
N ALA A 2 10.83 4.67 -18.29
CA ALA A 2 9.64 3.93 -18.66
C ALA A 2 9.92 2.42 -18.61
N CYS A 3 9.02 1.67 -18.02
CA CYS A 3 9.12 0.20 -17.98
C CYS A 3 8.92 -0.33 -19.41
N THR A 4 9.97 -0.85 -20.03
CA THR A 4 9.95 -1.42 -21.40
C THR A 4 9.02 -2.62 -21.55
N SER A 5 8.65 -3.28 -20.43
CA SER A 5 7.75 -4.44 -20.43
C SER A 5 6.26 -4.08 -20.54
N CYS A 6 5.91 -2.79 -20.43
CA CYS A 6 4.54 -2.30 -20.56
C CYS A 6 4.25 -1.66 -21.92
N SER A 7 5.13 -1.82 -22.93
CA SER A 7 4.92 -1.27 -24.26
C SER A 7 3.80 -2.01 -24.99
N THR A 8 2.91 -1.25 -25.62
CA THR A 8 1.93 -1.77 -26.59
C THR A 8 2.65 -2.07 -27.89
N SER A 9 2.66 -3.30 -28.37
CA SER A 9 2.90 -3.59 -29.75
C SER A 9 1.60 -3.38 -30.53
N ASP A 10 1.63 -2.53 -31.55
CA ASP A 10 0.61 -2.38 -32.59
C ASP A 10 -0.79 -1.94 -32.11
N GLY A 11 -0.91 -0.72 -31.55
CA GLY A 11 -2.21 -0.03 -31.43
C GLY A 11 -3.32 -0.70 -30.60
N GLY A 12 -3.03 -1.80 -29.94
CA GLY A 12 -3.97 -2.56 -29.10
C GLY A 12 -4.00 -2.09 -27.65
N SER A 13 -5.02 -2.51 -26.92
CA SER A 13 -5.09 -2.33 -25.48
C SER A 13 -3.85 -2.88 -24.78
N PRO A 14 -3.32 -2.22 -23.74
CA PRO A 14 -2.14 -2.71 -23.00
C PRO A 14 -2.40 -4.12 -22.49
N LYS A 15 -1.53 -5.06 -22.84
CA LYS A 15 -1.62 -6.49 -22.42
C LYS A 15 -1.30 -6.71 -20.93
N GLY A 16 -1.54 -5.74 -20.08
CA GLY A 16 -1.23 -5.83 -18.66
C GLY A 16 0.28 -5.87 -18.37
N CYS A 17 0.62 -5.92 -17.10
CA CYS A 17 2.01 -5.99 -16.66
C CYS A 17 2.56 -7.41 -16.87
N LYS A 18 3.59 -7.55 -17.73
CA LYS A 18 4.26 -8.85 -17.95
C LYS A 18 5.01 -9.36 -16.71
N ASN A 19 5.30 -8.49 -15.77
CA ASN A 19 5.97 -8.84 -14.52
C ASN A 19 5.03 -9.34 -13.42
N ASN A 20 3.72 -9.49 -13.69
CA ASN A 20 2.74 -10.01 -12.73
C ASN A 20 2.80 -9.38 -11.33
N GLY A 21 3.13 -8.10 -11.25
CA GLY A 21 3.27 -7.38 -9.98
C GLY A 21 4.65 -7.46 -9.33
N THR A 22 5.61 -8.18 -9.90
CA THR A 22 6.99 -8.29 -9.38
C THR A 22 7.91 -7.14 -9.80
N CYS A 23 7.36 -5.97 -10.10
CA CYS A 23 8.18 -4.77 -10.28
C CYS A 23 8.88 -4.43 -8.96
N GLY A 24 10.15 -4.03 -9.01
CA GLY A 24 10.92 -3.59 -7.83
C GLY A 24 10.32 -2.38 -7.08
N THR A 25 9.22 -1.83 -7.58
CA THR A 25 8.44 -0.75 -6.95
C THR A 25 7.12 -1.27 -6.35
N ASP A 26 6.86 -2.56 -6.33
CA ASP A 26 5.61 -3.22 -5.88
C ASP A 26 4.31 -2.74 -6.53
N SER A 27 4.37 -1.81 -7.45
CA SER A 27 3.19 -1.32 -8.16
C SER A 27 3.56 -0.58 -9.43
N CYS A 28 2.60 -0.51 -10.37
CA CYS A 28 2.76 0.35 -11.53
C CYS A 28 2.60 1.81 -11.13
N ASN A 29 3.67 2.59 -11.22
CA ASN A 29 3.66 4.02 -10.85
C ASN A 29 2.89 4.92 -11.83
N LYS A 30 2.31 4.40 -12.89
CA LYS A 30 1.55 5.18 -13.90
C LYS A 30 0.36 5.96 -13.34
N LEU A 31 -0.24 5.46 -12.26
CA LEU A 31 -1.40 6.07 -11.61
C LEU A 31 -1.06 6.67 -10.24
N THR A 32 0.23 6.83 -9.94
CA THR A 32 0.66 7.43 -8.68
C THR A 32 0.49 8.94 -8.75
N VAL A 33 -0.27 9.50 -7.82
CA VAL A 33 -0.38 10.95 -7.65
C VAL A 33 0.90 11.43 -6.99
N PHE A 34 1.53 12.43 -7.59
CA PHE A 34 2.68 13.11 -6.97
C PHE A 34 2.20 14.12 -5.94
N ASP A 35 2.76 14.06 -4.73
CA ASP A 35 2.41 14.98 -3.63
C ASP A 35 3.17 16.31 -3.77
N TRP A 36 2.68 17.16 -4.68
CA TRP A 36 3.29 18.47 -4.97
C TRP A 36 2.91 19.55 -3.94
N LEU A 37 1.94 19.28 -3.05
CA LEU A 37 1.50 20.19 -1.98
C LEU A 37 2.11 19.87 -0.61
N SER A 38 2.86 18.78 -0.47
CA SER A 38 3.35 18.31 0.83
C SER A 38 4.18 19.34 1.62
N ASN A 39 4.89 20.24 0.92
CA ASN A 39 5.76 21.24 1.53
C ASN A 39 5.17 22.65 1.53
N MET A 40 3.91 22.80 1.15
CA MET A 40 3.26 24.11 1.15
C MET A 40 2.61 24.38 2.51
N SER A 41 2.97 25.51 3.11
CA SER A 41 2.25 26.02 4.29
C SER A 41 0.89 26.57 3.86
N LEU A 42 -0.14 26.22 4.63
CA LEU A 42 -1.47 26.75 4.40
C LEU A 42 -1.54 28.23 4.76
N PRO A 43 -2.34 29.03 4.02
CA PRO A 43 -2.58 30.42 4.38
C PRO A 43 -3.18 30.49 5.80
N ASN A 44 -2.84 31.55 6.53
CA ASN A 44 -3.36 31.83 7.88
C ASN A 44 -2.96 30.82 8.98
N GLY A 45 -1.93 29.99 8.77
CA GLY A 45 -1.47 29.05 9.79
C GLY A 45 -2.45 27.93 10.11
N GLU A 46 -3.37 27.63 9.20
CA GLU A 46 -4.28 26.48 9.35
C GLU A 46 -3.49 25.19 9.48
N ALA A 47 -3.98 24.28 10.34
CA ALA A 47 -3.37 22.98 10.50
C ALA A 47 -3.55 22.15 9.22
N ALA A 48 -2.48 21.49 8.79
CA ALA A 48 -2.57 20.53 7.68
C ALA A 48 -3.61 19.44 7.97
N PHE A 49 -4.24 18.94 6.90
CA PHE A 49 -5.22 17.86 7.01
C PHE A 49 -4.60 16.63 7.68
N ASP A 50 -5.29 16.06 8.65
CA ASP A 50 -4.77 15.05 9.58
C ASP A 50 -4.78 13.61 9.02
N CYS A 51 -5.30 13.39 7.82
CA CYS A 51 -5.26 12.08 7.19
C CYS A 51 -4.12 11.96 6.17
N VAL A 52 -3.64 10.73 5.99
CA VAL A 52 -2.61 10.38 5.01
C VAL A 52 -3.06 9.19 4.18
N GLU A 53 -2.57 9.07 2.95
CA GLU A 53 -2.73 7.89 2.12
C GLU A 53 -1.51 6.99 2.33
N VAL A 54 -1.76 5.73 2.68
CA VAL A 54 -0.71 4.71 2.87
C VAL A 54 -0.90 3.63 1.82
N ARG A 55 0.20 3.24 1.18
CA ARG A 55 0.28 2.17 0.19
C ARG A 55 0.85 0.91 0.82
N PHE A 56 0.21 -0.20 0.53
CA PHE A 56 0.63 -1.56 0.86
C PHE A 56 1.05 -2.32 -0.41
N LYS A 57 1.20 -3.63 -0.29
CA LYS A 57 1.52 -4.52 -1.40
C LYS A 57 0.49 -4.39 -2.54
N ASN A 58 0.94 -4.68 -3.77
CA ASN A 58 0.12 -4.68 -4.99
C ASN A 58 -0.61 -3.35 -5.28
N GLY A 59 -0.13 -2.25 -4.70
CA GLY A 59 -0.73 -0.93 -4.89
C GLY A 59 -2.04 -0.72 -4.14
N ARG A 60 -2.39 -1.58 -3.18
CA ARG A 60 -3.50 -1.35 -2.25
C ARG A 60 -3.23 -0.06 -1.48
N LYS A 61 -4.18 0.87 -1.50
CA LYS A 61 -4.06 2.18 -0.87
C LYS A 61 -5.26 2.43 0.02
N GLU A 62 -4.98 2.83 1.24
CA GLU A 62 -5.96 3.12 2.26
C GLU A 62 -5.66 4.45 2.95
N PHE A 63 -6.67 5.05 3.56
CA PHE A 63 -6.53 6.29 4.30
C PHE A 63 -6.46 6.04 5.80
N TYR A 64 -5.54 6.74 6.44
CA TYR A 64 -5.30 6.64 7.88
C TYR A 64 -5.27 8.02 8.51
N ARG A 65 -5.72 8.10 9.76
CA ARG A 65 -5.68 9.33 10.53
C ARG A 65 -4.40 9.39 11.35
N ASN A 66 -3.72 10.51 11.29
CA ASN A 66 -2.53 10.83 12.08
C ASN A 66 -2.93 11.50 13.40
N THR A 67 -3.47 10.73 14.34
CA THR A 67 -3.92 11.24 15.65
C THR A 67 -2.79 11.75 16.51
N GLU A 68 -1.61 11.16 16.38
CA GLU A 68 -0.42 11.50 17.16
C GLU A 68 0.36 12.71 16.60
N LYS A 69 -0.19 13.36 15.54
CA LYS A 69 0.45 14.51 14.87
C LYS A 69 1.91 14.24 14.50
N LEU A 70 2.20 13.03 14.05
CA LEU A 70 3.53 12.64 13.59
C LEU A 70 3.91 13.49 12.38
N THR A 71 5.16 13.94 12.32
CA THR A 71 5.71 14.58 11.12
C THR A 71 5.94 13.51 10.07
N LEU A 72 5.00 13.39 9.12
CA LEU A 72 5.02 12.39 8.06
C LEU A 72 5.33 13.05 6.73
N SER A 73 6.19 12.39 5.96
CA SER A 73 6.54 12.76 4.59
C SER A 73 6.26 11.61 3.64
N MET A 74 6.10 11.93 2.35
CA MET A 74 6.00 10.91 1.31
C MET A 74 7.23 10.01 1.34
N GLY A 75 7.02 8.69 1.35
CA GLY A 75 8.07 7.68 1.45
C GLY A 75 8.32 7.17 2.87
N ASP A 76 7.80 7.82 3.91
CA ASP A 76 7.91 7.32 5.28
C ASP A 76 7.21 5.97 5.41
N ILE A 77 7.86 5.06 6.14
CA ILE A 77 7.28 3.75 6.48
C ILE A 77 6.56 3.89 7.82
N VAL A 78 5.31 3.48 7.86
CA VAL A 78 4.44 3.63 9.04
C VAL A 78 3.79 2.31 9.44
N ALA A 79 3.61 2.14 10.76
CA ALA A 79 2.81 1.07 11.33
C ALA A 79 1.38 1.57 11.52
N THR A 80 0.43 0.88 10.91
CA THR A 80 -0.99 1.19 10.92
C THR A 80 -1.79 0.19 11.72
N VAL A 81 -2.92 0.60 12.25
CA VAL A 81 -3.87 -0.31 12.92
C VAL A 81 -4.36 -1.34 11.91
N ALA A 82 -4.26 -2.61 12.29
CA ALA A 82 -4.87 -3.72 11.57
C ALA A 82 -5.53 -4.69 12.57
N SER A 83 -6.36 -5.60 12.09
CA SER A 83 -7.00 -6.61 12.93
C SER A 83 -6.72 -8.01 12.35
N PRO A 84 -5.94 -8.82 13.09
CA PRO A 84 -5.22 -8.55 14.34
C PRO A 84 -3.96 -7.69 14.14
N GLY A 85 -3.42 -7.09 15.20
CA GLY A 85 -2.10 -6.47 15.25
C GLY A 85 -1.95 -5.17 14.46
N HIS A 86 -0.85 -5.06 13.71
CA HIS A 86 -0.52 -3.88 12.91
C HIS A 86 0.00 -4.26 11.53
N ASP A 87 -0.22 -3.39 10.56
CA ASP A 87 0.31 -3.55 9.23
C ASP A 87 1.37 -2.47 8.94
N ILE A 88 2.26 -2.74 8.00
CA ILE A 88 3.34 -1.84 7.59
C ILE A 88 3.08 -1.36 6.17
N GLY A 89 3.06 -0.05 6.00
CA GLY A 89 2.86 0.57 4.70
C GLY A 89 3.72 1.80 4.49
N ILE A 90 3.69 2.33 3.27
CA ILE A 90 4.48 3.48 2.85
C ILE A 90 3.53 4.65 2.60
N VAL A 91 3.81 5.79 3.20
CA VAL A 91 3.05 7.03 2.98
C VAL A 91 3.23 7.49 1.54
N THR A 92 2.14 7.71 0.83
CA THR A 92 2.15 8.17 -0.57
C THR A 92 1.64 9.58 -0.74
N LEU A 93 0.73 10.03 0.10
CA LEU A 93 0.19 11.40 0.08
C LEU A 93 -0.04 11.90 1.51
N THR A 94 0.12 13.21 1.67
CA THR A 94 -0.14 13.93 2.92
C THR A 94 -0.97 15.21 2.65
N GLY A 95 -1.57 15.77 3.69
CA GLY A 95 -2.24 17.07 3.65
C GLY A 95 -3.44 17.16 2.69
N GLU A 96 -3.57 18.29 2.00
CA GLU A 96 -4.77 18.64 1.22
C GLU A 96 -5.05 17.70 0.03
N LEU A 97 -4.04 17.12 -0.57
CA LEU A 97 -4.23 16.14 -1.65
C LEU A 97 -4.94 14.88 -1.15
N VAL A 98 -4.72 14.48 0.09
CA VAL A 98 -5.45 13.36 0.71
C VAL A 98 -6.94 13.69 0.83
N ARG A 99 -7.29 14.91 1.24
CA ARG A 99 -8.68 15.38 1.33
C ARG A 99 -9.39 15.25 -0.02
N ILE A 100 -8.71 15.68 -1.10
CA ILE A 100 -9.24 15.57 -2.46
C ILE A 100 -9.42 14.09 -2.88
N GLN A 101 -8.45 13.23 -2.57
CA GLN A 101 -8.52 11.80 -2.89
C GLN A 101 -9.62 11.09 -2.08
N MET A 102 -9.77 11.39 -0.80
CA MET A 102 -10.86 10.86 0.04
C MET A 102 -12.22 11.25 -0.53
N LYS A 103 -12.39 12.54 -0.91
CA LYS A 103 -13.61 13.02 -1.55
C LYS A 103 -13.91 12.28 -2.85
N LYS A 104 -12.90 12.08 -3.70
CA LYS A 104 -13.02 11.33 -4.97
C LYS A 104 -13.44 9.87 -4.75
N LYS A 105 -12.96 9.25 -3.69
CA LYS A 105 -13.30 7.86 -3.32
C LYS A 105 -14.55 7.74 -2.45
N GLY A 106 -15.21 8.84 -2.12
CA GLY A 106 -16.41 8.84 -1.29
C GLY A 106 -16.16 8.49 0.18
N VAL A 107 -14.91 8.60 0.65
CA VAL A 107 -14.54 8.31 2.04
C VAL A 107 -14.74 9.55 2.90
N ASN A 108 -15.53 9.43 3.97
CA ASN A 108 -15.72 10.53 4.92
C ASN A 108 -14.53 10.58 5.90
N PRO A 109 -13.78 11.69 5.97
CA PRO A 109 -12.66 11.83 6.89
C PRO A 109 -13.04 11.63 8.36
N ASN A 110 -14.27 11.99 8.73
CA ASN A 110 -14.74 11.90 10.10
C ASN A 110 -15.38 10.55 10.47
N SER A 111 -15.37 9.60 9.53
CA SER A 111 -15.85 8.25 9.80
C SER A 111 -14.95 7.52 10.80
N ASN A 112 -15.57 6.75 11.68
CA ASN A 112 -14.86 5.82 12.56
C ASN A 112 -14.19 4.66 11.80
N GLU A 113 -14.50 4.50 10.53
CA GLU A 113 -13.88 3.50 9.64
C GLU A 113 -12.46 3.87 9.24
N VAL A 114 -12.10 5.17 9.33
CA VAL A 114 -10.72 5.61 9.05
C VAL A 114 -9.82 5.20 10.22
N ALA A 115 -9.05 4.16 10.00
CA ALA A 115 -8.13 3.62 10.99
C ALA A 115 -7.00 4.63 11.30
N LYS A 116 -6.25 4.37 12.38
CA LYS A 116 -5.20 5.27 12.86
C LYS A 116 -3.82 4.77 12.46
N ILE A 117 -2.88 5.71 12.34
CA ILE A 117 -1.45 5.39 12.36
C ILE A 117 -1.02 5.25 13.82
N TYR A 118 -0.27 4.20 14.13
CA TYR A 118 0.33 4.05 15.45
C TYR A 118 1.59 4.90 15.61
N ARG A 119 2.54 4.73 14.67
CA ARG A 119 3.85 5.35 14.73
C ARG A 119 4.60 5.21 13.41
N LYS A 120 5.71 5.88 13.26
CA LYS A 120 6.69 5.54 12.22
C LYS A 120 7.25 4.13 12.51
N ALA A 121 7.49 3.36 11.48
CA ALA A 121 8.07 2.03 11.61
C ALA A 121 9.49 2.13 12.16
N SER A 122 9.82 1.26 13.10
CA SER A 122 11.19 1.08 13.57
C SER A 122 11.95 0.13 12.65
N GLN A 123 13.29 0.10 12.75
CA GLN A 123 14.11 -0.86 12.00
C GLN A 123 13.65 -2.30 12.25
N LYS A 124 13.30 -2.63 13.48
CA LYS A 124 12.79 -3.96 13.86
C LYS A 124 11.48 -4.31 13.10
N ASP A 125 10.58 -3.35 12.93
CA ASP A 125 9.34 -3.57 12.17
C ASP A 125 9.64 -3.84 10.71
N ILE A 126 10.59 -3.10 10.13
CA ILE A 126 11.02 -3.26 8.74
C ILE A 126 11.65 -4.63 8.53
N ASP A 127 12.49 -5.08 9.47
CA ASP A 127 13.14 -6.39 9.41
C ASP A 127 12.10 -7.53 9.44
N ILE A 128 11.12 -7.44 10.35
CA ILE A 128 10.02 -8.41 10.46
C ILE A 128 9.20 -8.41 9.16
N TRP A 129 8.85 -7.25 8.65
CA TRP A 129 8.11 -7.09 7.41
C TRP A 129 8.86 -7.66 6.20
N SER A 130 10.17 -7.41 6.10
CA SER A 130 11.02 -7.98 5.05
C SER A 130 11.01 -9.51 5.09
N VAL A 131 11.23 -10.10 6.26
CA VAL A 131 11.18 -11.56 6.45
C VAL A 131 9.80 -12.13 6.12
N ALA A 132 8.72 -11.44 6.47
CA ALA A 132 7.37 -11.86 6.12
C ALA A 132 7.18 -11.88 4.60
N ARG A 133 7.67 -10.87 3.89
CA ARG A 133 7.60 -10.78 2.44
C ARG A 133 8.43 -11.86 1.71
N ASP A 134 9.60 -12.19 2.22
CA ASP A 134 10.44 -13.25 1.65
C ASP A 134 9.76 -14.63 1.70
N ARG A 135 8.82 -14.82 2.63
CA ARG A 135 8.01 -16.04 2.76
C ARG A 135 6.86 -16.14 1.76
N GLU A 136 6.45 -15.05 1.13
CA GLU A 136 5.25 -14.99 0.28
C GLU A 136 5.38 -15.87 -0.97
N GLU A 137 6.51 -15.77 -1.70
CA GLU A 137 6.71 -16.53 -2.93
C GLU A 137 6.79 -18.05 -2.70
N PRO A 138 7.59 -18.56 -1.74
CA PRO A 138 7.60 -19.99 -1.42
C PRO A 138 6.22 -20.50 -0.99
N MET A 139 5.50 -19.71 -0.20
CA MET A 139 4.16 -20.07 0.26
C MET A 139 3.13 -20.09 -0.87
N LYS A 140 3.23 -19.17 -1.84
CA LYS A 140 2.40 -19.13 -3.03
C LYS A 140 2.57 -20.40 -3.88
N VAL A 141 3.81 -20.82 -4.09
CA VAL A 141 4.09 -22.09 -4.80
C VAL A 141 3.46 -23.26 -4.05
N ARG A 142 3.70 -23.35 -2.75
CA ARG A 142 3.17 -24.45 -1.93
C ARG A 142 1.64 -24.48 -1.90
N ALA A 143 1.00 -23.33 -1.80
CA ALA A 143 -0.46 -23.24 -1.80
C ALA A 143 -1.06 -23.69 -3.14
N ARG A 144 -0.42 -23.37 -4.26
CA ARG A 144 -0.84 -23.86 -5.60
C ARG A 144 -0.70 -25.36 -5.73
N GLU A 145 0.41 -25.94 -5.25
CA GLU A 145 0.60 -27.39 -5.22
C GLU A 145 -0.53 -28.10 -4.44
N LEU A 146 -0.87 -27.57 -3.27
CA LEU A 146 -1.94 -28.12 -2.43
C LEU A 146 -3.31 -27.99 -3.10
N ALA A 147 -3.60 -26.86 -3.75
CA ALA A 147 -4.86 -26.67 -4.49
C ALA A 147 -4.99 -27.70 -5.62
N ILE A 148 -3.93 -27.95 -6.37
CA ILE A 148 -3.90 -28.97 -7.43
C ILE A 148 -4.08 -30.37 -6.85
N ALA A 149 -3.35 -30.69 -5.78
CA ALA A 149 -3.45 -32.00 -5.12
C ALA A 149 -4.86 -32.30 -4.60
N GLN A 150 -5.55 -31.28 -4.12
CA GLN A 150 -6.94 -31.36 -3.64
C GLN A 150 -7.98 -31.22 -4.76
N LYS A 151 -7.55 -31.10 -6.02
CA LYS A 151 -8.41 -30.92 -7.21
C LYS A 151 -9.38 -29.72 -7.06
N LEU A 152 -8.92 -28.63 -6.44
CA LEU A 152 -9.70 -27.42 -6.27
C LEU A 152 -9.63 -26.57 -7.54
N GLU A 153 -10.80 -26.18 -8.06
CA GLU A 153 -10.92 -25.27 -9.21
C GLU A 153 -10.72 -23.81 -8.75
N MET A 154 -9.52 -23.51 -8.25
CA MET A 154 -9.17 -22.15 -7.78
C MET A 154 -7.81 -21.73 -8.29
N LYS A 155 -7.63 -20.43 -8.46
CA LYS A 155 -6.36 -19.81 -8.84
C LYS A 155 -5.86 -18.91 -7.71
N ILE A 156 -4.76 -19.30 -7.08
CA ILE A 156 -4.08 -18.46 -6.12
C ILE A 156 -3.18 -17.49 -6.90
N SER A 157 -3.56 -16.21 -6.89
CA SER A 157 -2.86 -15.16 -7.66
C SER A 157 -1.66 -14.65 -6.89
N ASP A 158 -1.84 -14.33 -5.62
CA ASP A 158 -0.82 -13.77 -4.75
C ASP A 158 -1.07 -14.14 -3.29
N ILE A 159 -0.06 -13.93 -2.45
CA ILE A 159 -0.16 -14.03 -0.99
C ILE A 159 0.41 -12.75 -0.41
N GLU A 160 -0.28 -12.18 0.56
CA GLU A 160 0.16 -11.01 1.30
C GLU A 160 0.19 -11.32 2.79
N PHE A 161 1.38 -11.19 3.40
CA PHE A 161 1.51 -11.19 4.85
C PHE A 161 1.29 -9.79 5.40
N GLN A 162 0.56 -9.71 6.49
CA GLN A 162 0.48 -8.49 7.29
C GLN A 162 1.88 -8.12 7.81
N GLY A 163 2.15 -6.84 7.99
CA GLY A 163 3.50 -6.34 8.32
C GLY A 163 4.11 -6.92 9.58
N ASP A 164 3.30 -7.35 10.54
CA ASP A 164 3.74 -8.06 11.76
C ASP A 164 3.86 -9.58 11.59
N GLY A 165 3.51 -10.11 10.42
CA GLY A 165 3.53 -11.54 10.11
C GLY A 165 2.43 -12.37 10.77
N SER A 166 1.47 -11.75 11.46
CA SER A 166 0.41 -12.45 12.21
C SER A 166 -0.68 -13.05 11.31
N LYS A 167 -0.88 -12.49 10.12
CA LYS A 167 -1.94 -12.89 9.18
C LYS A 167 -1.40 -13.01 7.77
N ALA A 168 -1.83 -14.05 7.06
CA ALA A 168 -1.61 -14.19 5.62
C ALA A 168 -2.95 -14.19 4.88
N THR A 169 -3.02 -13.46 3.78
CA THR A 169 -4.17 -13.42 2.87
C THR A 169 -3.78 -14.09 1.56
N PHE A 170 -4.64 -14.99 1.06
CA PHE A 170 -4.44 -15.76 -0.16
C PHE A 170 -5.37 -15.29 -1.28
#